data_8444f6949d83cd8d062035eef045e641
#
_entry.id   8444f6949d83cd8d062035eef045e641
#
_cell.length_a   1.000
_cell.length_b   1.000
_cell.length_c   1.000
_cell.angle_alpha   90.00
_cell.angle_beta   90.00
_cell.angle_gamma   90.00
#
_symmetry.space_group_name_H-M   'P 1'
#
loop_
_entity.id
_entity.type
_entity.pdbx_description
1 polymer ?
#
loop_
_entity_poly.entity_id
_entity_poly.type
_entity_poly.pdbx_seq_one_letter_code
_entity_poly.pdbx_strand_id
1 'polypeptide(L)'
;GIRHLVRSRGLGDVYKRQILTPMSYTYWLDGEYIKKEQSNISALTHTLHYGLGAFEGVRCYCSDEGEVNIFRLQDHTNRLLESVKILGLEVSYSFDELVEVQKQVIKKSNLKNAYLRPIVFLGSDRLGLDIVGMDVHVMVVCQEWPSYFGKDAIEKGIDVMVSSYTRAHPNSLMTKSKICGGYVNGILAHDQAKKNGYQEAILMDTTGFVAEGSGQNIFLVKDGVLLTPELTCCLNGITRKTVMQIAKDNDIEIKERLITRDELYTADEIFLCGTAVEIAPVKSVDKTSIGKGTRGEVTNLIQSTYFDCVKGKIEKYNSWLSRV
;
A
#
# COMPACT_ATOMS: atom_id res chain seq x y z
N GLY A 1 -38.53 3.01 38.63
CA GLY A 1 -37.17 2.48 38.77
C GLY A 1 -36.46 2.49 37.42
N ILE A 2 -35.58 3.48 37.21
CA ILE A 2 -34.79 3.63 36.00
C ILE A 2 -33.56 2.72 36.14
N ARG A 3 -33.42 1.72 35.29
CA ARG A 3 -32.23 0.87 35.26
C ARG A 3 -31.11 1.61 34.51
N HIS A 4 -30.02 1.88 35.19
CA HIS A 4 -28.77 2.36 34.59
C HIS A 4 -28.15 1.28 33.68
N LEU A 5 -28.05 1.57 32.39
CA LEU A 5 -27.25 0.81 31.45
C LEU A 5 -25.76 1.13 31.69
N VAL A 6 -25.02 0.13 32.13
CA VAL A 6 -23.56 0.19 32.22
C VAL A 6 -23.00 0.26 30.78
N ARG A 7 -22.48 1.42 30.39
CA ARG A 7 -21.72 1.58 29.15
C ARG A 7 -20.38 0.86 29.29
N SER A 8 -20.13 -0.11 28.41
CA SER A 8 -18.84 -0.75 28.33
C SER A 8 -17.77 0.27 27.91
N ARG A 9 -16.89 0.63 28.84
CA ARG A 9 -15.64 1.33 28.57
C ARG A 9 -14.66 0.28 28.08
N GLY A 10 -14.18 0.33 26.83
CA GLY A 10 -13.12 -0.61 26.49
C GLY A 10 -12.52 -0.65 25.10
N LEU A 11 -12.97 0.10 24.10
CA LEU A 11 -12.32 0.07 22.77
C LEU A 11 -12.13 1.44 22.11
N GLY A 12 -12.67 2.50 22.72
CA GLY A 12 -12.57 3.87 22.19
C GLY A 12 -11.31 4.64 22.61
N ASP A 13 -10.60 4.22 23.65
CA ASP A 13 -9.54 5.03 24.26
C ASP A 13 -8.13 4.77 23.69
N VAL A 14 -7.92 3.67 22.96
CA VAL A 14 -6.61 3.39 22.37
C VAL A 14 -6.36 4.25 21.13
N TYR A 15 -7.42 4.64 20.41
CA TYR A 15 -7.30 5.53 19.24
C TYR A 15 -7.27 7.03 19.57
N LYS A 16 -7.62 7.43 20.78
CA LYS A 16 -7.69 8.85 21.19
C LYS A 16 -6.42 9.43 21.79
N ARG A 17 -5.36 8.66 21.97
CA ARG A 17 -4.11 9.13 22.61
C ARG A 17 -2.92 9.35 21.69
N GLN A 18 -3.13 9.55 20.40
CA GLN A 18 -2.14 10.21 19.56
C GLN A 18 -2.64 11.60 19.16
N ILE A 19 -2.86 12.46 20.14
CA ILE A 19 -2.81 13.90 19.90
C ILE A 19 -1.31 14.22 19.79
N LEU A 20 -0.75 13.94 18.61
CA LEU A 20 0.53 14.50 18.21
C LEU A 20 0.37 16.01 18.18
N THR A 21 1.33 16.72 18.78
CA THR A 21 1.55 18.15 18.57
C THR A 21 1.25 18.47 17.11
N PRO A 22 0.51 19.52 16.77
CA PRO A 22 0.16 19.79 15.40
C PRO A 22 1.44 20.16 14.62
N MET A 23 2.08 19.15 14.03
CA MET A 23 3.08 19.42 13.00
C MET A 23 2.31 19.96 11.82
N SER A 24 2.59 21.21 11.45
CA SER A 24 1.98 21.87 10.30
C SER A 24 2.55 21.25 9.02
N TYR A 25 1.90 20.18 8.53
CA TYR A 25 2.27 19.57 7.25
C TYR A 25 1.95 20.53 6.10
N THR A 26 2.86 20.62 5.15
CA THR A 26 2.64 21.28 3.89
C THR A 26 2.14 20.27 2.86
N TYR A 27 0.99 20.53 2.29
CA TYR A 27 0.41 19.79 1.19
C TYR A 27 0.53 20.57 -0.11
N TRP A 28 0.24 19.95 -1.22
CA TRP A 28 0.15 20.60 -2.50
C TRP A 28 -1.20 20.26 -3.15
N LEU A 29 -1.88 21.27 -3.70
CA LEU A 29 -3.16 21.13 -4.39
C LEU A 29 -3.15 22.07 -5.60
N ASP A 30 -3.29 21.53 -6.80
CA ASP A 30 -3.48 22.22 -8.06
C ASP A 30 -2.54 23.41 -8.30
N GLY A 31 -1.25 23.24 -8.03
CA GLY A 31 -0.22 24.28 -8.24
C GLY A 31 0.18 25.03 -6.97
N GLU A 32 -0.57 24.92 -5.88
CA GLU A 32 -0.33 25.68 -4.66
C GLU A 32 0.14 24.82 -3.49
N TYR A 33 1.11 25.30 -2.72
CA TYR A 33 1.48 24.72 -1.44
C TYR A 33 0.59 25.28 -0.34
N ILE A 34 -0.16 24.41 0.31
CA ILE A 34 -1.14 24.76 1.34
C ILE A 34 -0.80 24.07 2.66
N LYS A 35 -1.30 24.60 3.76
CA LYS A 35 -1.24 23.91 5.05
C LYS A 35 -2.34 22.85 5.12
N LYS A 36 -2.11 21.81 5.91
CA LYS A 36 -3.06 20.70 6.13
C LYS A 36 -4.49 21.22 6.43
N GLU A 37 -4.61 22.27 7.24
CA GLU A 37 -5.89 22.85 7.66
C GLU A 37 -6.64 23.54 6.53
N GLN A 38 -5.95 23.84 5.43
CA GLN A 38 -6.50 24.50 4.23
C GLN A 38 -6.90 23.48 3.14
N SER A 39 -6.60 22.19 3.34
CA SER A 39 -6.86 21.13 2.35
C SER A 39 -8.34 20.70 2.33
N ASN A 40 -9.25 21.66 2.20
CA ASN A 40 -10.68 21.40 2.15
C ASN A 40 -11.13 21.14 0.71
N ILE A 41 -11.96 20.13 0.52
CA ILE A 41 -12.62 19.85 -0.75
C ILE A 41 -14.15 19.93 -0.58
N SER A 42 -14.85 20.19 -1.66
CA SER A 42 -16.32 20.23 -1.64
C SER A 42 -16.91 18.87 -1.26
N ALA A 43 -17.98 18.87 -0.45
CA ALA A 43 -18.76 17.67 -0.20
C ALA A 43 -19.39 17.07 -1.46
N LEU A 44 -19.50 17.85 -2.54
CA LEU A 44 -20.00 17.40 -3.85
C LEU A 44 -18.92 16.85 -4.76
N THR A 45 -17.66 16.76 -4.29
CA THR A 45 -16.56 16.17 -5.07
C THR A 45 -16.96 14.79 -5.62
N HIS A 46 -16.96 14.66 -6.94
CA HIS A 46 -17.45 13.47 -7.65
C HIS A 46 -16.75 12.19 -7.20
N THR A 47 -15.43 12.23 -7.04
CA THR A 47 -14.66 11.08 -6.55
C THR A 47 -15.11 10.62 -5.17
N LEU A 48 -15.58 11.51 -4.30
CA LEU A 48 -16.12 11.15 -2.98
C LEU A 48 -17.41 10.33 -3.09
N HIS A 49 -18.24 10.61 -4.10
CA HIS A 49 -19.52 9.91 -4.30
C HIS A 49 -19.38 8.61 -5.10
N TYR A 50 -18.48 8.57 -6.08
CA TYR A 50 -18.43 7.47 -7.06
C TYR A 50 -17.10 6.71 -7.07
N GLY A 51 -16.09 7.16 -6.34
CA GLY A 51 -14.81 6.47 -6.22
C GLY A 51 -13.90 6.56 -7.45
N LEU A 52 -14.28 7.33 -8.49
CA LEU A 52 -13.47 7.51 -9.68
C LEU A 52 -12.35 8.54 -9.41
N GLY A 53 -11.18 8.02 -9.10
CA GLY A 53 -9.94 8.74 -8.89
C GLY A 53 -8.81 7.74 -8.77
N ALA A 54 -7.58 8.19 -8.95
CA ALA A 54 -6.38 7.37 -8.85
C ALA A 54 -5.44 7.93 -7.79
N PHE A 55 -4.73 7.06 -7.09
CA PHE A 55 -3.78 7.51 -6.09
C PHE A 55 -2.53 6.64 -6.04
N GLU A 56 -1.50 7.16 -5.42
CA GLU A 56 -0.32 6.41 -5.06
C GLU A 56 -0.03 6.44 -3.56
N GLY A 57 0.84 5.55 -3.15
CA GLY A 57 1.43 5.58 -1.83
C GLY A 57 2.93 5.41 -1.99
N VAL A 58 3.68 6.41 -1.54
CA VAL A 58 5.13 6.47 -1.71
C VAL A 58 5.76 6.69 -0.34
N ARG A 59 6.80 5.93 -0.01
CA ARG A 59 7.51 6.14 1.26
C ARG A 59 8.81 6.87 1.07
N CYS A 60 9.15 7.68 2.06
CA CYS A 60 10.49 8.19 2.23
C CYS A 60 11.11 7.66 3.52
N TYR A 61 12.42 7.50 3.50
CA TYR A 61 13.22 6.94 4.55
C TYR A 61 14.41 7.84 4.85
N CYS A 62 14.74 7.97 6.14
CA CYS A 62 15.97 8.62 6.56
C CYS A 62 17.11 7.61 6.54
N SER A 63 18.21 7.92 5.85
CA SER A 63 19.44 7.15 5.93
C SER A 63 20.09 7.29 7.31
N ASP A 64 21.10 6.46 7.58
CA ASP A 64 21.85 6.54 8.85
C ASP A 64 22.67 7.84 8.93
N GLU A 65 22.99 8.49 7.79
CA GLU A 65 23.65 9.80 7.68
C GLU A 65 22.66 10.99 7.78
N GLY A 66 21.37 10.73 7.88
CA GLY A 66 20.33 11.75 8.03
C GLY A 66 19.76 12.28 6.72
N GLU A 67 20.16 11.72 5.58
CA GLU A 67 19.58 12.05 4.27
C GLU A 67 18.18 11.46 4.13
N VAL A 68 17.27 12.20 3.49
CA VAL A 68 15.91 11.74 3.23
C VAL A 68 15.79 11.31 1.77
N ASN A 69 15.44 10.05 1.56
CA ASN A 69 15.29 9.45 0.25
C ASN A 69 13.85 8.98 0.04
N ILE A 70 13.25 9.34 -1.09
CA ILE A 70 11.96 8.81 -1.53
C ILE A 70 12.23 7.56 -2.36
N PHE A 71 11.68 6.42 -1.93
CA PHE A 71 11.92 5.14 -2.56
C PHE A 71 11.04 4.95 -3.80
N ARG A 72 11.67 4.66 -4.97
CA ARG A 72 11.00 4.38 -6.25
C ARG A 72 10.01 5.47 -6.70
N LEU A 73 10.34 6.74 -6.42
CA LEU A 73 9.47 7.88 -6.70
C LEU A 73 9.02 7.94 -8.17
N GLN A 74 9.97 7.72 -9.11
CA GLN A 74 9.68 7.73 -10.54
C GLN A 74 8.70 6.62 -10.94
N ASP A 75 8.89 5.40 -10.41
CA ASP A 75 7.99 4.28 -10.69
C ASP A 75 6.58 4.54 -10.16
N HIS A 76 6.47 5.12 -8.96
CA HIS A 76 5.18 5.49 -8.38
C HIS A 76 4.49 6.58 -9.19
N THR A 77 5.23 7.61 -9.62
CA THR A 77 4.68 8.69 -10.44
C THR A 77 4.23 8.18 -11.81
N ASN A 78 5.01 7.31 -12.45
CA ASN A 78 4.61 6.65 -13.69
C ASN A 78 3.32 5.86 -13.52
N ARG A 79 3.22 5.03 -12.46
CA ARG A 79 2.02 4.22 -12.23
C ARG A 79 0.80 5.07 -11.88
N LEU A 80 0.97 6.22 -11.22
CA LEU A 80 -0.11 7.19 -11.05
C LEU A 80 -0.65 7.66 -12.40
N LEU A 81 0.23 8.09 -13.30
CA LEU A 81 -0.15 8.55 -14.64
C LEU A 81 -0.75 7.42 -15.50
N GLU A 82 -0.22 6.19 -15.40
CA GLU A 82 -0.83 5.01 -16.02
C GLU A 82 -2.25 4.76 -15.48
N SER A 83 -2.44 4.87 -14.17
CA SER A 83 -3.76 4.71 -13.52
C SER A 83 -4.74 5.76 -14.00
N VAL A 84 -4.31 7.01 -14.08
CA VAL A 84 -5.11 8.13 -14.61
C VAL A 84 -5.51 7.90 -16.06
N LYS A 85 -4.57 7.46 -16.90
CA LYS A 85 -4.82 7.12 -18.31
C LYS A 85 -5.84 5.99 -18.47
N ILE A 86 -5.75 4.94 -17.64
CA ILE A 86 -6.71 3.83 -17.63
C ILE A 86 -8.13 4.33 -17.29
N LEU A 87 -8.25 5.33 -16.41
CA LEU A 87 -9.53 5.94 -16.03
C LEU A 87 -10.07 6.94 -17.06
N GLY A 88 -9.31 7.24 -18.12
CA GLY A 88 -9.68 8.25 -19.12
C GLY A 88 -9.65 9.68 -18.58
N LEU A 89 -8.86 9.94 -17.54
CA LEU A 89 -8.67 11.27 -16.97
C LEU A 89 -7.43 11.94 -17.58
N GLU A 90 -7.45 13.27 -17.66
CA GLU A 90 -6.33 14.07 -18.11
C GLU A 90 -5.79 14.92 -16.97
N VAL A 91 -4.48 14.92 -16.77
CA VAL A 91 -3.78 15.70 -15.74
C VAL A 91 -2.97 16.79 -16.42
N SER A 92 -3.10 18.03 -15.94
CA SER A 92 -2.42 19.20 -16.50
C SER A 92 -0.92 19.31 -16.13
N TYR A 93 -0.40 18.37 -15.35
CA TYR A 93 0.98 18.37 -14.84
C TYR A 93 1.80 17.27 -15.50
N SER A 94 3.01 17.62 -15.90
CA SER A 94 3.98 16.69 -16.44
C SER A 94 4.50 15.72 -15.37
N PHE A 95 5.13 14.65 -15.82
CA PHE A 95 5.83 13.68 -14.94
C PHE A 95 6.86 14.36 -14.04
N ASP A 96 7.71 15.23 -14.61
CA ASP A 96 8.79 15.91 -13.87
C ASP A 96 8.25 16.89 -12.83
N GLU A 97 7.18 17.64 -13.15
CA GLU A 97 6.50 18.50 -12.19
C GLU A 97 5.95 17.69 -11.01
N LEU A 98 5.28 16.57 -11.27
CA LEU A 98 4.75 15.73 -10.21
C LEU A 98 5.84 15.09 -9.34
N VAL A 99 6.98 14.71 -9.92
CA VAL A 99 8.15 14.22 -9.17
C VAL A 99 8.68 15.33 -8.26
N GLU A 100 8.87 16.55 -8.79
CA GLU A 100 9.41 17.65 -7.99
C GLU A 100 8.45 18.10 -6.89
N VAL A 101 7.15 18.18 -7.18
CA VAL A 101 6.13 18.50 -6.17
C VAL A 101 6.19 17.53 -4.98
N GLN A 102 6.30 16.23 -5.23
CA GLN A 102 6.38 15.23 -4.16
C GLN A 102 7.62 15.41 -3.27
N LYS A 103 8.78 15.73 -3.87
CA LYS A 103 9.99 16.08 -3.11
C LYS A 103 9.80 17.33 -2.26
N GLN A 104 9.23 18.38 -2.85
CA GLN A 104 9.01 19.66 -2.15
C GLN A 104 8.01 19.51 -0.99
N VAL A 105 6.98 18.67 -1.11
CA VAL A 105 6.03 18.40 -0.02
C VAL A 105 6.76 17.79 1.20
N ILE A 106 7.66 16.84 0.99
CA ILE A 106 8.47 16.25 2.08
C ILE A 106 9.42 17.29 2.67
N LYS A 107 10.15 18.02 1.82
CA LYS A 107 11.10 19.05 2.25
C LYS A 107 10.43 20.14 3.09
N LYS A 108 9.31 20.69 2.59
CA LYS A 108 8.55 21.75 3.28
C LYS A 108 7.87 21.26 4.57
N SER A 109 7.53 19.98 4.66
CA SER A 109 6.97 19.36 5.86
C SER A 109 8.04 18.90 6.87
N ASN A 110 9.32 18.99 6.53
CA ASN A 110 10.46 18.58 7.36
C ASN A 110 10.33 17.14 7.89
N LEU A 111 9.80 16.24 7.06
CA LEU A 111 9.59 14.84 7.43
C LEU A 111 10.78 13.97 7.03
N LYS A 112 11.20 13.08 7.91
CA LYS A 112 12.31 12.14 7.69
C LYS A 112 11.84 10.75 7.28
N ASN A 113 10.82 10.23 7.94
CA ASN A 113 10.19 8.95 7.62
C ASN A 113 8.70 9.21 7.42
N ALA A 114 8.25 9.17 6.18
CA ALA A 114 6.89 9.60 5.85
C ALA A 114 6.28 8.76 4.73
N TYR A 115 4.99 8.94 4.60
CA TYR A 115 4.18 8.41 3.52
C TYR A 115 3.58 9.56 2.74
N LEU A 116 3.86 9.60 1.45
CA LEU A 116 3.24 10.49 0.49
C LEU A 116 2.00 9.83 -0.13
N ARG A 117 0.96 10.60 -0.30
CA ARG A 117 -0.25 10.23 -1.00
C ARG A 117 -0.56 11.24 -2.11
N PRO A 118 0.05 11.09 -3.29
CA PRO A 118 -0.46 11.79 -4.46
C PRO A 118 -1.79 11.14 -4.88
N ILE A 119 -2.76 11.98 -5.22
CA ILE A 119 -4.10 11.58 -5.63
C ILE A 119 -4.59 12.48 -6.75
N VAL A 120 -5.21 11.87 -7.76
CA VAL A 120 -5.92 12.55 -8.86
C VAL A 120 -7.40 12.25 -8.70
N PHE A 121 -8.23 13.27 -8.69
CA PHE A 121 -9.65 13.13 -8.42
C PHE A 121 -10.50 14.10 -9.25
N LEU A 122 -11.76 13.75 -9.46
CA LEU A 122 -12.74 14.61 -10.12
C LEU A 122 -13.37 15.57 -9.13
N GLY A 123 -13.52 16.83 -9.55
CA GLY A 123 -14.06 17.93 -8.78
C GLY A 123 -15.57 17.85 -8.51
N SER A 124 -16.18 19.01 -8.30
CA SER A 124 -17.57 19.12 -7.80
C SER A 124 -18.54 19.76 -8.80
N ASP A 125 -18.21 19.71 -10.10
CA ASP A 125 -19.01 20.39 -11.14
C ASP A 125 -20.43 19.85 -11.23
N ARG A 126 -20.57 18.52 -11.15
CA ARG A 126 -21.87 17.83 -11.21
C ARG A 126 -21.81 16.44 -10.60
N LEU A 127 -22.96 15.92 -10.24
CA LEU A 127 -23.17 14.51 -9.89
C LEU A 127 -23.67 13.73 -11.11
N GLY A 128 -23.48 12.41 -11.09
CA GLY A 128 -23.90 11.51 -12.16
C GLY A 128 -22.73 10.78 -12.82
N LEU A 129 -23.02 9.97 -13.82
CA LEU A 129 -22.03 9.09 -14.45
C LEU A 129 -21.29 9.74 -15.65
N ASP A 130 -21.79 10.85 -16.14
CA ASP A 130 -21.14 11.61 -17.21
C ASP A 130 -20.03 12.50 -16.62
N ILE A 131 -18.79 12.19 -16.98
CA ILE A 131 -17.58 12.86 -16.51
C ILE A 131 -16.92 13.75 -17.57
N VAL A 132 -17.51 13.84 -18.78
CA VAL A 132 -16.92 14.60 -19.87
C VAL A 132 -16.82 16.08 -19.51
N GLY A 133 -15.61 16.64 -19.58
CA GLY A 133 -15.31 18.05 -19.29
C GLY A 133 -15.38 18.44 -17.81
N MET A 134 -15.37 17.46 -16.89
CA MET A 134 -15.23 17.75 -15.46
C MET A 134 -13.79 18.15 -15.11
N ASP A 135 -13.65 19.05 -14.12
CA ASP A 135 -12.34 19.45 -13.62
C ASP A 135 -11.64 18.28 -12.92
N VAL A 136 -10.37 18.09 -13.29
CA VAL A 136 -9.49 17.07 -12.70
C VAL A 136 -8.50 17.77 -11.79
N HIS A 137 -8.51 17.38 -10.54
CA HIS A 137 -7.65 17.92 -9.49
C HIS A 137 -6.52 16.97 -9.14
N VAL A 138 -5.37 17.53 -8.74
CA VAL A 138 -4.23 16.81 -8.23
C VAL A 138 -3.83 17.31 -6.87
N MET A 139 -3.76 16.41 -5.89
CA MET A 139 -3.32 16.72 -4.53
C MET A 139 -2.17 15.79 -4.12
N VAL A 140 -1.18 16.34 -3.43
CA VAL A 140 -0.12 15.59 -2.78
C VAL A 140 -0.13 15.89 -1.28
N VAL A 141 -0.45 14.87 -0.48
CA VAL A 141 -0.40 14.98 0.99
C VAL A 141 0.68 14.09 1.55
N CYS A 142 1.13 14.38 2.76
CA CYS A 142 2.13 13.59 3.47
C CYS A 142 1.77 13.44 4.95
N GLN A 143 2.30 12.39 5.56
CA GLN A 143 2.21 12.17 7.00
C GLN A 143 3.35 11.28 7.48
N GLU A 144 3.67 11.34 8.76
CA GLU A 144 4.54 10.35 9.38
C GLU A 144 3.93 8.95 9.23
N TRP A 145 4.79 7.96 9.00
CA TRP A 145 4.33 6.58 8.82
C TRP A 145 5.17 5.60 9.63
N PRO A 146 4.66 5.12 10.77
CA PRO A 146 5.30 4.08 11.56
C PRO A 146 5.20 2.71 10.88
N SER A 147 5.80 1.67 11.49
CA SER A 147 5.60 0.29 11.05
C SER A 147 4.11 -0.07 11.08
N TYR A 148 3.59 -0.58 9.96
CA TYR A 148 2.16 -0.83 9.77
C TYR A 148 1.59 -1.87 10.75
N PHE A 149 2.29 -2.99 10.93
CA PHE A 149 1.88 -4.06 11.83
C PHE A 149 2.58 -4.01 13.20
N GLY A 150 3.40 -2.97 13.45
CA GLY A 150 4.23 -2.85 14.65
C GLY A 150 5.58 -3.58 14.53
N LYS A 151 6.51 -3.25 15.43
CA LYS A 151 7.89 -3.75 15.37
C LYS A 151 7.98 -5.27 15.52
N ASP A 152 7.15 -5.87 16.37
CA ASP A 152 7.14 -7.31 16.63
C ASP A 152 6.76 -8.13 15.38
N ALA A 153 5.90 -7.60 14.52
CA ALA A 153 5.46 -8.27 13.31
C ALA A 153 6.58 -8.46 12.28
N ILE A 154 7.61 -7.62 12.33
CA ILE A 154 8.78 -7.70 11.42
C ILE A 154 9.53 -9.02 11.60
N GLU A 155 9.61 -9.53 12.83
CA GLU A 155 10.35 -10.76 13.16
C GLU A 155 9.41 -11.94 13.40
N LYS A 156 8.33 -11.72 14.18
CA LYS A 156 7.41 -12.78 14.60
C LYS A 156 6.40 -13.16 13.53
N GLY A 157 6.17 -12.27 12.54
CA GLY A 157 5.15 -12.44 11.51
C GLY A 157 3.73 -12.16 12.03
N ILE A 158 2.77 -12.15 11.09
CA ILE A 158 1.35 -11.87 11.33
C ILE A 158 0.48 -13.10 11.09
N ASP A 159 -0.68 -13.13 11.73
CA ASP A 159 -1.72 -14.13 11.47
C ASP A 159 -2.66 -13.59 10.39
N VAL A 160 -2.90 -14.37 9.35
CA VAL A 160 -3.79 -13.98 8.24
C VAL A 160 -4.89 -15.01 8.04
N MET A 161 -5.98 -14.61 7.39
CA MET A 161 -7.04 -15.53 6.97
C MET A 161 -7.32 -15.42 5.48
N VAL A 162 -7.79 -16.51 4.88
CA VAL A 162 -8.37 -16.45 3.54
C VAL A 162 -9.78 -15.88 3.66
N SER A 163 -10.00 -14.71 3.05
CA SER A 163 -11.27 -13.99 3.09
C SER A 163 -12.35 -14.72 2.30
N SER A 164 -13.62 -14.51 2.67
CA SER A 164 -14.77 -14.88 1.85
C SER A 164 -14.98 -13.94 0.67
N TYR A 165 -14.38 -12.75 0.69
CA TYR A 165 -14.36 -11.84 -0.45
C TYR A 165 -13.31 -12.26 -1.46
N THR A 166 -13.64 -12.20 -2.75
CA THR A 166 -12.70 -12.41 -3.86
C THR A 166 -12.25 -11.06 -4.43
N ARG A 167 -11.12 -11.05 -5.14
CA ARG A 167 -10.71 -9.87 -5.92
C ARG A 167 -11.70 -9.62 -7.06
N ALA A 168 -11.83 -8.38 -7.45
CA ALA A 168 -12.68 -8.00 -8.56
C ALA A 168 -12.19 -8.65 -9.87
N HIS A 169 -13.14 -9.07 -10.71
CA HIS A 169 -12.84 -9.50 -12.06
C HIS A 169 -12.22 -8.34 -12.86
N PRO A 170 -11.16 -8.55 -13.67
CA PRO A 170 -10.45 -7.46 -14.39
C PRO A 170 -11.38 -6.59 -15.27
N ASN A 171 -12.49 -7.15 -15.80
CA ASN A 171 -13.46 -6.39 -16.58
C ASN A 171 -14.55 -5.71 -15.74
N SER A 172 -14.64 -5.97 -14.44
CA SER A 172 -15.54 -5.22 -13.54
C SER A 172 -14.83 -4.04 -12.86
N LEU A 173 -13.52 -4.17 -12.66
CA LEU A 173 -12.69 -3.13 -12.10
C LEU A 173 -11.25 -3.31 -12.64
N MET A 174 -10.76 -2.35 -13.38
CA MET A 174 -9.44 -2.41 -14.03
C MET A 174 -8.30 -2.45 -12.99
N THR A 175 -7.94 -3.66 -12.55
CA THR A 175 -7.07 -3.93 -11.40
C THR A 175 -5.60 -3.50 -11.58
N LYS A 176 -5.19 -3.14 -12.79
CA LYS A 176 -3.87 -2.54 -13.05
C LYS A 176 -3.82 -1.06 -12.68
N SER A 177 -4.96 -0.40 -12.56
CA SER A 177 -5.09 0.97 -12.07
C SER A 177 -5.30 0.98 -10.56
N LYS A 178 -4.60 1.89 -9.87
CA LYS A 178 -4.73 2.09 -8.42
C LYS A 178 -5.89 3.06 -8.14
N ILE A 179 -7.13 2.56 -8.31
CA ILE A 179 -8.39 3.31 -8.26
C ILE A 179 -8.87 3.46 -6.82
N CYS A 180 -9.36 4.66 -6.44
CA CYS A 180 -9.89 4.91 -5.09
C CYS A 180 -11.02 3.94 -4.73
N GLY A 181 -12.04 3.79 -5.57
CA GLY A 181 -13.18 2.89 -5.35
C GLY A 181 -12.82 1.41 -5.29
N GLY A 182 -11.70 1.00 -5.89
CA GLY A 182 -11.21 -0.37 -5.86
C GLY A 182 -10.78 -0.86 -4.48
N TYR A 183 -10.48 0.06 -3.59
CA TYR A 183 -10.06 -0.26 -2.22
C TYR A 183 -11.18 -0.72 -1.30
N VAL A 184 -12.45 -0.48 -1.65
CA VAL A 184 -13.60 -0.97 -0.88
C VAL A 184 -13.53 -2.48 -0.70
N ASN A 185 -13.19 -3.23 -1.75
CA ASN A 185 -13.04 -4.70 -1.71
C ASN A 185 -11.97 -5.13 -0.68
N GLY A 186 -10.79 -4.52 -0.71
CA GLY A 186 -9.73 -4.80 0.25
C GLY A 186 -10.10 -4.40 1.68
N ILE A 187 -10.78 -3.25 1.88
CA ILE A 187 -11.24 -2.79 3.19
C ILE A 187 -12.22 -3.78 3.81
N LEU A 188 -13.17 -4.30 3.03
CA LEU A 188 -14.14 -5.30 3.51
C LEU A 188 -13.45 -6.61 3.92
N ALA A 189 -12.50 -7.08 3.13
CA ALA A 189 -11.72 -8.28 3.45
C ALA A 189 -10.86 -8.08 4.71
N HIS A 190 -10.19 -6.93 4.83
CA HIS A 190 -9.40 -6.59 6.02
C HIS A 190 -10.26 -6.49 7.28
N ASP A 191 -11.42 -5.81 7.20
CA ASP A 191 -12.37 -5.70 8.32
C ASP A 191 -12.90 -7.09 8.74
N GLN A 192 -13.20 -7.97 7.78
CA GLN A 192 -13.54 -9.36 8.06
C GLN A 192 -12.43 -10.06 8.85
N ALA A 193 -11.17 -9.93 8.40
CA ALA A 193 -10.03 -10.52 9.09
C ALA A 193 -9.90 -10.01 10.53
N LYS A 194 -9.99 -8.68 10.71
CA LYS A 194 -9.93 -8.05 12.04
C LYS A 194 -11.03 -8.54 12.98
N LYS A 195 -12.26 -8.66 12.51
CA LYS A 195 -13.40 -9.17 13.28
C LYS A 195 -13.23 -10.63 13.70
N ASN A 196 -12.48 -11.41 12.92
CA ASN A 196 -12.15 -12.81 13.21
C ASN A 196 -10.83 -13.00 13.98
N GLY A 197 -10.20 -11.90 14.44
CA GLY A 197 -8.99 -11.95 15.27
C GLY A 197 -7.68 -12.13 14.50
N TYR A 198 -7.68 -11.89 13.18
CA TYR A 198 -6.48 -11.91 12.35
C TYR A 198 -5.98 -10.48 12.08
N GLN A 199 -4.73 -10.35 11.67
CA GLN A 199 -4.14 -9.05 11.35
C GLN A 199 -4.39 -8.62 9.89
N GLU A 200 -4.51 -9.59 8.96
CA GLU A 200 -4.68 -9.30 7.54
C GLU A 200 -5.45 -10.41 6.82
N ALA A 201 -5.94 -10.12 5.61
CA ALA A 201 -6.68 -11.04 4.76
C ALA A 201 -5.88 -11.40 3.49
N ILE A 202 -6.00 -12.64 3.04
CA ILE A 202 -5.65 -13.09 1.70
C ILE A 202 -6.95 -13.20 0.89
N LEU A 203 -6.98 -12.63 -0.30
CA LEU A 203 -8.09 -12.75 -1.23
C LEU A 203 -7.75 -13.75 -2.34
N MET A 204 -8.73 -14.55 -2.69
CA MET A 204 -8.71 -15.40 -3.89
C MET A 204 -9.18 -14.57 -5.11
N ASP A 205 -8.83 -15.01 -6.29
CA ASP A 205 -9.43 -14.49 -7.51
C ASP A 205 -10.82 -15.11 -7.77
N THR A 206 -11.49 -14.69 -8.85
CA THR A 206 -12.81 -15.20 -9.23
C THR A 206 -12.79 -16.63 -9.76
N THR A 207 -11.63 -17.22 -10.00
CA THR A 207 -11.44 -18.60 -10.48
C THR A 207 -10.95 -19.55 -9.39
N GLY A 208 -10.73 -19.03 -8.16
CA GLY A 208 -10.40 -19.83 -6.99
C GLY A 208 -8.89 -19.97 -6.72
N PHE A 209 -8.05 -19.15 -7.35
CA PHE A 209 -6.61 -19.11 -7.07
C PHE A 209 -6.27 -17.95 -6.13
N VAL A 210 -5.16 -18.06 -5.42
CA VAL A 210 -4.61 -17.00 -4.57
C VAL A 210 -4.29 -15.79 -5.43
N ALA A 211 -4.77 -14.62 -5.02
CA ALA A 211 -4.53 -13.36 -5.70
C ALA A 211 -3.51 -12.50 -4.97
N GLU A 212 -3.91 -11.87 -3.90
CA GLU A 212 -3.08 -10.94 -3.13
C GLU A 212 -3.68 -10.72 -1.73
N GLY A 213 -3.03 -9.94 -0.87
CA GLY A 213 -3.62 -9.47 0.38
C GLY A 213 -4.66 -8.37 0.15
N SER A 214 -5.21 -7.79 1.21
CA SER A 214 -6.23 -6.73 1.10
C SER A 214 -5.72 -5.48 0.37
N GLY A 215 -4.43 -5.18 0.44
CA GLY A 215 -3.76 -4.07 -0.25
C GLY A 215 -2.27 -4.34 -0.49
N GLN A 216 -1.86 -5.61 -0.52
CA GLN A 216 -0.48 -6.06 -0.62
C GLN A 216 -0.37 -7.25 -1.58
N ASN A 217 0.75 -7.37 -2.31
CA ASN A 217 1.05 -8.61 -3.02
C ASN A 217 1.52 -9.70 -2.05
N ILE A 218 1.46 -10.96 -2.49
CA ILE A 218 1.83 -12.14 -1.69
C ILE A 218 2.94 -12.92 -2.39
N PHE A 219 3.84 -13.46 -1.58
CA PHE A 219 4.86 -14.42 -1.96
C PHE A 219 4.84 -15.63 -1.02
N LEU A 220 5.13 -16.79 -1.58
CA LEU A 220 5.33 -18.04 -0.86
C LEU A 220 6.75 -18.54 -1.16
N VAL A 221 7.35 -19.24 -0.21
CA VAL A 221 8.56 -20.03 -0.45
C VAL A 221 8.18 -21.49 -0.32
N LYS A 222 8.58 -22.30 -1.30
CA LYS A 222 8.43 -23.74 -1.29
C LYS A 222 9.66 -24.40 -1.90
N ASP A 223 10.28 -25.29 -1.15
CA ASP A 223 11.49 -26.02 -1.56
C ASP A 223 12.59 -25.09 -2.12
N GLY A 224 12.79 -23.93 -1.48
CA GLY A 224 13.75 -22.90 -1.87
C GLY A 224 13.34 -22.01 -3.06
N VAL A 225 12.19 -22.27 -3.69
CA VAL A 225 11.67 -21.46 -4.81
C VAL A 225 10.71 -20.39 -4.30
N LEU A 226 10.88 -19.16 -4.75
CA LEU A 226 9.98 -18.04 -4.46
C LEU A 226 8.83 -18.01 -5.46
N LEU A 227 7.62 -18.21 -4.98
CA LEU A 227 6.39 -18.26 -5.77
C LEU A 227 5.57 -17.00 -5.56
N THR A 228 4.95 -16.48 -6.61
CA THR A 228 3.99 -15.36 -6.51
C THR A 228 2.89 -15.54 -7.56
N PRO A 229 1.65 -15.10 -7.26
CA PRO A 229 0.55 -15.17 -8.23
C PRO A 229 0.84 -14.38 -9.51
N GLU A 230 0.30 -14.86 -10.61
CA GLU A 230 0.23 -14.11 -11.86
C GLU A 230 -0.59 -12.85 -11.69
N LEU A 231 -0.24 -11.82 -12.45
CA LEU A 231 -0.92 -10.51 -12.37
C LEU A 231 -2.23 -10.49 -13.18
N THR A 232 -3.12 -11.44 -12.94
CA THR A 232 -4.45 -11.49 -13.61
C THR A 232 -5.38 -10.42 -13.06
N CYS A 233 -5.63 -10.43 -11.75
CA CYS A 233 -6.52 -9.50 -11.04
C CYS A 233 -5.81 -8.68 -9.95
N CYS A 234 -4.49 -8.74 -9.88
CA CYS A 234 -3.66 -8.06 -8.89
C CYS A 234 -3.03 -6.79 -9.43
N LEU A 235 -2.73 -5.85 -8.54
CA LEU A 235 -1.91 -4.70 -8.87
C LEU A 235 -0.46 -5.15 -9.11
N ASN A 236 0.18 -4.60 -10.15
CA ASN A 236 1.62 -4.79 -10.38
C ASN A 236 2.43 -3.96 -9.37
N GLY A 237 2.64 -4.54 -8.19
CA GLY A 237 3.25 -3.85 -7.06
C GLY A 237 4.70 -3.42 -7.30
N ILE A 238 5.04 -2.18 -6.94
CA ILE A 238 6.42 -1.68 -7.02
C ILE A 238 7.30 -2.41 -6.01
N THR A 239 6.81 -2.65 -4.80
CA THR A 239 7.51 -3.49 -3.81
C THR A 239 7.63 -4.93 -4.30
N ARG A 240 6.61 -5.49 -4.98
CA ARG A 240 6.69 -6.82 -5.61
C ARG A 240 7.84 -6.87 -6.62
N LYS A 241 7.96 -5.90 -7.52
CA LYS A 241 9.07 -5.79 -8.48
C LYS A 241 10.43 -5.68 -7.77
N THR A 242 10.48 -4.94 -6.66
CA THR A 242 11.69 -4.83 -5.83
C THR A 242 12.07 -6.17 -5.22
N VAL A 243 11.12 -6.91 -4.64
CA VAL A 243 11.34 -8.26 -4.10
C VAL A 243 11.88 -9.21 -5.17
N MET A 244 11.27 -9.20 -6.35
CA MET A 244 11.71 -10.06 -7.46
C MET A 244 13.13 -9.72 -7.91
N GLN A 245 13.49 -8.44 -7.96
CA GLN A 245 14.86 -8.02 -8.30
C GLN A 245 15.85 -8.44 -7.22
N ILE A 246 15.52 -8.24 -5.94
CA ILE A 246 16.37 -8.68 -4.81
C ILE A 246 16.56 -10.19 -4.85
N ALA A 247 15.48 -10.96 -5.06
CA ALA A 247 15.55 -12.42 -5.15
C ALA A 247 16.46 -12.87 -6.30
N LYS A 248 16.28 -12.30 -7.49
CA LYS A 248 17.15 -12.56 -8.67
C LYS A 248 18.62 -12.26 -8.38
N ASP A 249 18.89 -11.17 -7.69
CA ASP A 249 20.25 -10.72 -7.38
C ASP A 249 20.92 -11.53 -6.25
N ASN A 250 20.16 -12.41 -5.59
CA ASN A 250 20.63 -13.37 -4.59
C ASN A 250 20.45 -14.83 -5.04
N ASP A 251 20.35 -15.07 -6.36
CA ASP A 251 20.23 -16.38 -6.97
C ASP A 251 19.05 -17.23 -6.45
N ILE A 252 17.97 -16.57 -6.01
CA ILE A 252 16.73 -17.26 -5.62
C ILE A 252 15.86 -17.44 -6.86
N GLU A 253 15.51 -18.69 -7.17
CA GLU A 253 14.60 -19.02 -8.26
C GLU A 253 13.21 -18.43 -7.99
N ILE A 254 12.59 -17.79 -8.99
CA ILE A 254 11.28 -17.16 -8.90
C ILE A 254 10.35 -17.75 -9.94
N LYS A 255 9.12 -18.10 -9.52
CA LYS A 255 8.06 -18.53 -10.44
C LYS A 255 6.79 -17.71 -10.23
N GLU A 256 6.34 -17.06 -11.30
CA GLU A 256 5.01 -16.46 -11.39
C GLU A 256 4.05 -17.52 -11.94
N ARG A 257 3.04 -17.92 -11.16
CA ARG A 257 2.07 -18.93 -11.56
C ARG A 257 0.78 -18.85 -10.75
N LEU A 258 -0.22 -19.58 -11.18
CA LEU A 258 -1.40 -19.83 -10.36
C LEU A 258 -1.01 -20.60 -9.09
N ILE A 259 -1.58 -20.20 -7.96
CA ILE A 259 -1.33 -20.77 -6.64
C ILE A 259 -2.68 -21.17 -6.05
N THR A 260 -2.81 -22.41 -5.64
CA THR A 260 -4.05 -22.92 -5.01
C THR A 260 -4.09 -22.60 -3.53
N ARG A 261 -5.29 -22.63 -2.92
CA ARG A 261 -5.44 -22.31 -1.49
C ARG A 261 -4.67 -23.27 -0.58
N ASP A 262 -4.64 -24.57 -0.90
CA ASP A 262 -3.95 -25.60 -0.12
C ASP A 262 -2.43 -25.41 -0.12
N GLU A 263 -1.85 -24.80 -1.14
CA GLU A 263 -0.43 -24.44 -1.16
C GLU A 263 -0.07 -23.40 -0.09
N LEU A 264 -1.02 -22.55 0.33
CA LEU A 264 -0.78 -21.66 1.46
C LEU A 264 -0.44 -22.44 2.73
N TYR A 265 -1.13 -23.57 3.00
CA TYR A 265 -0.93 -24.34 4.24
C TYR A 265 0.33 -25.20 4.22
N THR A 266 0.88 -25.46 3.04
CA THR A 266 2.06 -26.32 2.85
C THR A 266 3.32 -25.54 2.49
N ALA A 267 3.23 -24.21 2.40
CA ALA A 267 4.37 -23.33 2.14
C ALA A 267 5.39 -23.38 3.31
N ASP A 268 6.67 -23.28 2.98
CA ASP A 268 7.73 -23.19 3.97
C ASP A 268 7.80 -21.81 4.60
N GLU A 269 7.53 -20.76 3.80
CA GLU A 269 7.41 -19.37 4.23
C GLU A 269 6.33 -18.65 3.41
N ILE A 270 5.69 -17.65 4.00
CA ILE A 270 4.81 -16.71 3.31
C ILE A 270 5.14 -15.30 3.80
N PHE A 271 5.09 -14.33 2.89
CA PHE A 271 5.11 -12.92 3.27
C PHE A 271 4.24 -12.07 2.34
N LEU A 272 3.74 -10.99 2.89
CA LEU A 272 3.05 -9.94 2.15
C LEU A 272 4.02 -8.79 1.87
N CYS A 273 3.85 -8.11 0.74
CA CYS A 273 4.67 -6.96 0.44
C CYS A 273 3.89 -5.80 -0.19
N GLY A 274 4.28 -4.58 0.14
CA GLY A 274 3.67 -3.36 -0.38
C GLY A 274 4.29 -2.13 0.26
N THR A 275 4.10 -0.97 -0.33
CA THR A 275 4.73 0.28 0.16
C THR A 275 4.38 0.58 1.62
N ALA A 276 3.14 0.36 2.03
CA ALA A 276 2.70 0.64 3.40
C ALA A 276 3.22 -0.37 4.42
N VAL A 277 3.22 -1.66 4.06
CA VAL A 277 3.56 -2.79 4.94
C VAL A 277 5.01 -3.25 4.80
N GLU A 278 5.72 -2.75 3.79
CA GLU A 278 7.09 -3.16 3.44
C GLU A 278 7.16 -4.66 3.11
N ILE A 279 7.88 -5.44 3.87
CA ILE A 279 7.91 -6.90 3.81
C ILE A 279 7.37 -7.43 5.15
N ALA A 280 6.21 -8.06 5.11
CA ALA A 280 5.52 -8.55 6.30
C ALA A 280 5.45 -10.10 6.30
N PRO A 281 6.24 -10.79 7.12
CA PRO A 281 6.18 -12.23 7.25
C PRO A 281 4.81 -12.69 7.74
N VAL A 282 4.34 -13.84 7.25
CA VAL A 282 3.11 -14.50 7.70
C VAL A 282 3.48 -15.73 8.52
N LYS A 283 3.03 -15.81 9.77
CA LYS A 283 3.32 -16.93 10.66
C LYS A 283 2.23 -18.00 10.66
N SER A 284 0.99 -17.61 10.32
CA SER A 284 -0.11 -18.58 10.18
C SER A 284 -1.15 -18.10 9.16
N VAL A 285 -1.81 -19.06 8.49
CA VAL A 285 -2.98 -18.87 7.64
C VAL A 285 -4.13 -19.68 8.20
N ASP A 286 -5.29 -19.07 8.43
CA ASP A 286 -6.49 -19.73 9.00
C ASP A 286 -6.15 -20.55 10.26
N LYS A 287 -5.29 -20.03 11.14
CA LYS A 287 -4.73 -20.67 12.34
C LYS A 287 -3.80 -21.87 12.09
N THR A 288 -3.51 -22.21 10.84
CA THR A 288 -2.50 -23.21 10.49
C THR A 288 -1.13 -22.53 10.45
N SER A 289 -0.19 -23.00 11.25
CA SER A 289 1.18 -22.48 11.30
C SER A 289 1.89 -22.71 9.96
N ILE A 290 2.62 -21.70 9.48
CA ILE A 290 3.42 -21.76 8.27
C ILE A 290 4.88 -21.98 8.65
N GLY A 291 5.50 -23.03 8.10
CA GLY A 291 6.87 -23.39 8.42
C GLY A 291 7.09 -23.51 9.93
N LYS A 292 8.02 -22.73 10.46
CA LYS A 292 8.33 -22.69 11.90
C LYS A 292 7.42 -21.73 12.70
N GLY A 293 6.41 -21.12 12.09
CA GLY A 293 5.53 -20.12 12.73
C GLY A 293 6.19 -18.76 13.03
N THR A 294 7.27 -18.45 12.32
CA THR A 294 8.02 -17.21 12.41
C THR A 294 8.59 -16.86 11.03
N ARG A 295 9.22 -15.68 10.91
CA ARG A 295 9.93 -15.29 9.70
C ARG A 295 10.98 -16.35 9.32
N GLY A 296 10.91 -16.86 8.08
CA GLY A 296 11.86 -17.81 7.53
C GLY A 296 13.13 -17.14 6.97
N GLU A 297 14.07 -17.95 6.49
CA GLU A 297 15.40 -17.49 6.05
C GLU A 297 15.34 -16.68 4.76
N VAL A 298 14.56 -17.12 3.77
CA VAL A 298 14.39 -16.41 2.49
C VAL A 298 13.69 -15.06 2.72
N THR A 299 12.62 -15.06 3.52
CA THR A 299 11.91 -13.83 3.89
C THR A 299 12.85 -12.88 4.65
N ASN A 300 13.68 -13.39 5.55
CA ASN A 300 14.65 -12.56 6.29
C ASN A 300 15.69 -11.93 5.35
N LEU A 301 16.23 -12.70 4.42
CA LEU A 301 17.19 -12.19 3.44
C LEU A 301 16.57 -11.06 2.59
N ILE A 302 15.39 -11.30 2.03
CA ILE A 302 14.68 -10.32 1.20
C ILE A 302 14.35 -9.07 2.02
N GLN A 303 13.85 -9.23 3.24
CA GLN A 303 13.44 -8.13 4.11
C GLN A 303 14.65 -7.29 4.55
N SER A 304 15.76 -7.90 5.00
CA SER A 304 16.96 -7.17 5.40
C SER A 304 17.57 -6.41 4.22
N THR A 305 17.68 -7.05 3.05
CA THR A 305 18.15 -6.41 1.83
C THR A 305 17.25 -5.25 1.43
N TYR A 306 15.92 -5.40 1.53
CA TYR A 306 14.97 -4.32 1.27
C TYR A 306 15.22 -3.12 2.20
N PHE A 307 15.38 -3.36 3.51
CA PHE A 307 15.66 -2.27 4.47
C PHE A 307 17.01 -1.59 4.22
N ASP A 308 18.01 -2.32 3.80
CA ASP A 308 19.29 -1.73 3.42
C ASP A 308 19.20 -0.94 2.10
N CYS A 309 18.38 -1.39 1.13
CA CYS A 309 18.10 -0.64 -0.09
C CYS A 309 17.44 0.72 0.20
N VAL A 310 16.37 0.74 1.00
CA VAL A 310 15.62 1.99 1.26
C VAL A 310 16.43 3.00 2.08
N LYS A 311 17.45 2.55 2.81
CA LYS A 311 18.39 3.39 3.56
C LYS A 311 19.59 3.83 2.72
N GLY A 312 19.75 3.37 1.49
CA GLY A 312 20.86 3.72 0.61
C GLY A 312 22.19 2.99 0.92
N LYS A 313 22.13 1.87 1.65
CA LYS A 313 23.33 1.09 2.00
C LYS A 313 23.86 0.20 0.87
N ILE A 314 23.09 -0.02 -0.17
CA ILE A 314 23.44 -0.90 -1.28
C ILE A 314 23.52 -0.05 -2.55
N GLU A 315 24.75 0.28 -2.97
CA GLU A 315 25.04 1.18 -4.08
C GLU A 315 24.30 0.82 -5.38
N LYS A 316 24.23 -0.45 -5.72
CA LYS A 316 23.56 -1.01 -6.89
C LYS A 316 22.08 -0.57 -7.00
N TYR A 317 21.43 -0.25 -5.88
CA TYR A 317 20.01 0.15 -5.83
C TYR A 317 19.82 1.67 -5.61
N ASN A 318 20.91 2.47 -5.62
CA ASN A 318 20.80 3.91 -5.40
C ASN A 318 19.97 4.62 -6.49
N SER A 319 19.86 4.04 -7.69
CA SER A 319 18.96 4.54 -8.73
C SER A 319 17.46 4.47 -8.36
N TRP A 320 17.10 3.69 -7.35
CA TRP A 320 15.74 3.63 -6.81
C TRP A 320 15.43 4.75 -5.80
N LEU A 321 16.43 5.50 -5.40
CA LEU A 321 16.33 6.54 -4.38
C LEU A 321 16.29 7.92 -5.02
N SER A 322 15.30 8.71 -4.67
CA SER A 322 15.20 10.12 -5.04
C SER A 322 15.48 10.95 -3.80
N ARG A 323 16.63 11.60 -3.78
CA ARG A 323 17.05 12.47 -2.69
C ARG A 323 16.15 13.72 -2.62
N VAL A 324 15.77 14.15 -1.40
CA VAL A 324 14.93 15.34 -1.11
C VAL A 324 15.78 16.59 -0.91
#